data_c8b3fc06687a53f7b701c7b8e50c44ca
#
_entry.id   c8b3fc06687a53f7b701c7b8e50c44ca
#
_cell.length_a   1.000
_cell.length_b   1.000
_cell.length_c   1.000
_cell.angle_alpha   90.00
_cell.angle_beta   90.00
_cell.angle_gamma   90.00
#
_symmetry.space_group_name_H-M   'P 1'
#
loop_
_entity.id
_entity.type
_entity.pdbx_description
1 polymer ?
#
loop_
_entity_poly.entity_id
_entity_poly.type
_entity_poly.pdbx_seq_one_letter_code
_entity_poly.pdbx_strand_id
1 'polypeptide(L)'
;NWDAPIIVTTNVQFFESLYAKKTSRCRKLHNIVDSIVIFDEAQMLPSDFLKPCTRIIQELAENYHTTAVLCTATQPSLNQYFSADFPIKEICTDVDDLYEFFRRVTFKNKDFTDFEALIAELNSHEQVLCIVNSKKAAQKIFDGFNGDGCYHLSTFMCPQHRRRVLAEIRKRLKKHQPCKLVATSLIEAGVDVDFPTVYRELAGLDSIIQAAGRCNRENKRKAEASVVYIFNVQDDDSKVPSFMRLPR
;
A
#
# COMPACT_ATOMS: atom_id res chain seq x y z
N ASN A 1 -6.11 -2.06 28.02
CA ASN A 1 -5.79 -3.44 28.39
C ASN A 1 -5.87 -4.32 27.16
N TRP A 2 -4.90 -5.22 27.02
CA TRP A 2 -4.90 -6.25 26.00
C TRP A 2 -5.40 -7.57 26.56
N ASP A 3 -6.44 -7.49 27.33
CA ASP A 3 -7.09 -8.63 28.00
C ASP A 3 -8.36 -8.98 27.21
N ALA A 4 -8.17 -9.54 26.04
CA ALA A 4 -9.23 -9.97 25.13
C ALA A 4 -8.71 -11.09 24.21
N PRO A 5 -9.58 -12.04 23.78
CA PRO A 5 -9.17 -13.14 22.91
C PRO A 5 -8.63 -12.71 21.55
N ILE A 6 -9.12 -11.58 21.03
CA ILE A 6 -8.68 -10.98 19.75
C ILE A 6 -8.40 -9.51 19.99
N ILE A 7 -7.20 -9.08 19.63
CA ILE A 7 -6.74 -7.71 19.78
C ILE A 7 -6.27 -7.19 18.44
N VAL A 8 -6.81 -6.06 18.00
CA VAL A 8 -6.33 -5.35 16.80
C VAL A 8 -5.62 -4.09 17.24
N THR A 9 -4.38 -3.92 16.82
CA THR A 9 -3.55 -2.77 17.18
C THR A 9 -2.65 -2.35 16.03
N THR A 10 -1.90 -1.27 16.17
CA THR A 10 -0.91 -0.85 15.18
C THR A 10 0.47 -1.42 15.52
N ASN A 11 1.32 -1.64 14.52
CA ASN A 11 2.72 -2.05 14.71
C ASN A 11 3.44 -1.12 15.70
N VAL A 12 3.25 0.19 15.56
CA VAL A 12 3.84 1.19 16.47
C VAL A 12 3.43 0.93 17.92
N GLN A 13 2.13 0.75 18.18
CA GLN A 13 1.65 0.52 19.55
C GLN A 13 2.13 -0.83 20.10
N PHE A 14 2.26 -1.85 19.27
CA PHE A 14 2.79 -3.14 19.66
C PHE A 14 4.24 -3.00 20.12
N PHE A 15 5.14 -2.49 19.28
CA PHE A 15 6.55 -2.38 19.60
C PHE A 15 6.82 -1.36 20.71
N GLU A 16 6.15 -0.21 20.73
CA GLU A 16 6.26 0.75 21.83
C GLU A 16 5.84 0.14 23.19
N SER A 17 4.93 -0.82 23.19
CA SER A 17 4.52 -1.49 24.43
C SER A 17 5.61 -2.37 25.00
N LEU A 18 6.47 -2.93 24.16
CA LEU A 18 7.58 -3.81 24.57
C LEU A 18 8.85 -3.04 24.90
N TYR A 19 9.11 -1.93 24.21
CA TYR A 19 10.28 -1.07 24.41
C TYR A 19 10.03 0.15 25.30
N ALA A 20 8.86 0.28 25.90
CA ALA A 20 8.51 1.46 26.66
C ALA A 20 9.31 1.55 27.97
N LYS A 21 9.78 2.74 28.29
CA LYS A 21 10.38 3.06 29.60
C LYS A 21 9.36 3.03 30.75
N LYS A 22 8.09 3.31 30.46
CA LYS A 22 7.02 3.34 31.47
C LYS A 22 6.47 1.96 31.75
N THR A 23 6.52 1.50 32.98
CA THR A 23 6.01 0.20 33.43
C THR A 23 4.56 -0.06 33.09
N SER A 24 3.71 1.00 33.08
CA SER A 24 2.30 0.89 32.70
C SER A 24 2.10 0.46 31.25
N ARG A 25 3.05 0.74 30.34
CA ARG A 25 2.99 0.28 28.93
C ARG A 25 3.51 -1.16 28.78
N CYS A 26 4.52 -1.55 29.58
CA CYS A 26 5.09 -2.90 29.53
C CYS A 26 4.16 -3.98 30.11
N ARG A 27 3.08 -3.60 30.81
CA ARG A 27 2.10 -4.54 31.37
C ARG A 27 1.39 -5.42 30.36
N LYS A 28 1.56 -5.16 29.06
CA LYS A 28 0.90 -5.94 28.00
C LYS A 28 1.63 -7.24 27.68
N LEU A 29 2.89 -7.40 28.09
CA LEU A 29 3.71 -8.56 27.76
C LEU A 29 3.05 -9.87 28.19
N HIS A 30 2.44 -9.93 29.38
CA HIS A 30 1.79 -11.14 29.87
C HIS A 30 0.59 -11.60 29.01
N ASN A 31 0.00 -10.72 28.21
CA ASN A 31 -1.08 -11.04 27.28
C ASN A 31 -0.55 -11.37 25.87
N ILE A 32 0.76 -11.22 25.63
CA ILE A 32 1.44 -11.60 24.39
C ILE A 32 2.02 -13.00 24.50
N VAL A 33 2.38 -13.43 25.71
CA VAL A 33 2.85 -14.79 25.98
C VAL A 33 1.80 -15.80 25.54
N ASP A 34 2.23 -16.93 24.96
CA ASP A 34 1.36 -18.01 24.47
C ASP A 34 0.30 -17.55 23.44
N SER A 35 0.61 -16.50 22.68
CA SER A 35 -0.31 -15.94 21.68
C SER A 35 0.18 -16.12 20.25
N ILE A 36 -0.71 -15.84 19.30
CA ILE A 36 -0.37 -15.70 17.87
C ILE A 36 -0.43 -14.22 17.51
N VAL A 37 0.69 -13.68 17.05
CA VAL A 37 0.79 -12.28 16.60
C VAL A 37 0.93 -12.24 15.09
N ILE A 38 -0.05 -11.65 14.43
CA ILE A 38 -0.06 -11.49 12.97
C ILE A 38 0.34 -10.05 12.64
N PHE A 39 1.47 -9.90 11.96
CA PHE A 39 1.94 -8.62 11.43
C PHE A 39 1.46 -8.48 9.98
N ASP A 40 0.36 -7.79 9.79
CA ASP A 40 -0.14 -7.46 8.46
C ASP A 40 0.67 -6.30 7.87
N GLU A 41 0.95 -6.33 6.56
CA GLU A 41 1.81 -5.38 5.86
C GLU A 41 3.21 -5.28 6.53
N ALA A 42 3.86 -6.42 6.79
CA ALA A 42 5.14 -6.49 7.50
C ALA A 42 6.27 -5.67 6.84
N GLN A 43 6.18 -5.38 5.53
CA GLN A 43 7.10 -4.48 4.83
C GLN A 43 7.00 -3.01 5.31
N MET A 44 5.91 -2.64 6.00
CA MET A 44 5.73 -1.31 6.60
C MET A 44 6.44 -1.13 7.94
N LEU A 45 7.17 -2.13 8.41
CA LEU A 45 8.04 -1.98 9.58
C LEU A 45 9.10 -0.90 9.28
N PRO A 46 9.29 0.09 10.17
CA PRO A 46 10.18 1.20 9.90
C PRO A 46 11.63 0.74 9.75
N SER A 47 12.26 1.10 8.65
CA SER A 47 13.62 0.70 8.28
C SER A 47 14.66 0.97 9.38
N ASP A 48 14.54 2.14 10.03
CA ASP A 48 15.45 2.58 11.10
C ASP A 48 15.34 1.72 12.36
N PHE A 49 14.20 1.08 12.57
CA PHE A 49 13.90 0.24 13.73
C PHE A 49 13.71 -1.24 13.37
N LEU A 50 14.08 -1.63 12.17
CA LEU A 50 13.84 -3.00 11.68
C LEU A 50 14.58 -4.04 12.53
N LYS A 51 15.86 -3.80 12.85
CA LYS A 51 16.65 -4.69 13.73
C LYS A 51 16.04 -4.88 15.12
N PRO A 52 15.69 -3.82 15.88
CA PRO A 52 15.00 -4.03 17.16
C PRO A 52 13.64 -4.70 16.98
N CYS A 53 12.86 -4.40 15.95
CA CYS A 53 11.57 -5.06 15.71
C CYS A 53 11.74 -6.57 15.48
N THR A 54 12.64 -6.98 14.60
CA THR A 54 12.89 -8.40 14.33
C THR A 54 13.47 -9.12 15.55
N ARG A 55 14.35 -8.47 16.30
CA ARG A 55 14.93 -9.05 17.51
C ARG A 55 13.89 -9.33 18.59
N ILE A 56 12.93 -8.42 18.81
CA ILE A 56 11.87 -8.66 19.80
C ILE A 56 10.88 -9.72 19.30
N ILE A 57 10.62 -9.82 18.00
CA ILE A 57 9.82 -10.90 17.42
C ILE A 57 10.48 -12.27 17.70
N GLN A 58 11.78 -12.36 17.44
CA GLN A 58 12.55 -13.57 17.74
C GLN A 58 12.52 -13.91 19.23
N GLU A 59 12.78 -12.96 20.11
CA GLU A 59 12.73 -13.12 21.56
C GLU A 59 11.38 -13.66 22.04
N LEU A 60 10.28 -13.08 21.52
CA LEU A 60 8.92 -13.54 21.85
C LEU A 60 8.67 -14.99 21.40
N ALA A 61 9.19 -15.35 20.22
CA ALA A 61 9.01 -16.70 19.69
C ALA A 61 9.85 -17.73 20.46
N GLU A 62 11.11 -17.41 20.79
CA GLU A 62 12.03 -18.33 21.46
C GLU A 62 11.72 -18.51 22.95
N ASN A 63 11.40 -17.43 23.66
CA ASN A 63 11.35 -17.44 25.12
C ASN A 63 9.95 -17.24 25.71
N TYR A 64 8.96 -16.84 24.89
CA TYR A 64 7.61 -16.53 25.36
C TYR A 64 6.51 -17.33 24.65
N HIS A 65 6.87 -18.39 23.94
CA HIS A 65 5.94 -19.29 23.24
C HIS A 65 4.97 -18.57 22.29
N THR A 66 5.38 -17.40 21.77
CA THR A 66 4.57 -16.61 20.86
C THR A 66 4.82 -17.05 19.41
N THR A 67 3.77 -17.30 18.66
CA THR A 67 3.91 -17.55 17.23
C THR A 67 3.78 -16.24 16.47
N ALA A 68 4.81 -15.82 15.73
CA ALA A 68 4.76 -14.63 14.89
C ALA A 68 4.48 -15.02 13.43
N VAL A 69 3.47 -14.43 12.83
CA VAL A 69 3.13 -14.58 11.40
C VAL A 69 3.36 -13.25 10.70
N LEU A 70 4.24 -13.23 9.71
CA LEU A 70 4.54 -12.04 8.92
C LEU A 70 3.79 -12.15 7.59
N CYS A 71 2.78 -11.30 7.40
CA CYS A 71 2.01 -11.19 6.18
C CYS A 71 2.48 -9.98 5.38
N THR A 72 2.77 -10.18 4.10
CA THR A 72 3.26 -9.10 3.23
C THR A 72 2.87 -9.35 1.77
N ALA A 73 2.56 -8.29 1.05
CA ALA A 73 2.33 -8.35 -0.40
C ALA A 73 3.65 -8.38 -1.18
N THR A 74 4.72 -7.90 -0.58
CA THR A 74 6.08 -7.92 -1.13
C THR A 74 6.97 -8.56 -0.09
N GLN A 75 7.69 -9.63 -0.44
CA GLN A 75 8.60 -10.29 0.51
C GLN A 75 9.82 -9.39 0.76
N PRO A 76 9.87 -8.62 1.86
CA PRO A 76 11.11 -8.00 2.26
C PRO A 76 12.07 -9.09 2.71
N SER A 77 13.36 -8.94 2.43
CA SER A 77 14.41 -9.86 2.89
C SER A 77 14.61 -9.73 4.42
N LEU A 78 13.54 -10.01 5.20
CA LEU A 78 13.57 -9.90 6.64
C LEU A 78 14.44 -11.00 7.27
N ASN A 79 14.65 -12.11 6.57
CA ASN A 79 15.43 -13.27 7.04
C ASN A 79 16.84 -12.88 7.49
N GLN A 80 17.46 -11.90 6.84
CA GLN A 80 18.81 -11.41 7.20
C GLN A 80 18.90 -10.71 8.57
N TYR A 81 17.76 -10.35 9.16
CA TYR A 81 17.69 -9.65 10.45
C TYR A 81 17.41 -10.59 11.63
N PHE A 82 17.06 -11.83 11.34
CA PHE A 82 16.95 -12.91 12.35
C PHE A 82 18.28 -13.63 12.48
N SER A 83 18.47 -14.37 13.58
CA SER A 83 19.65 -15.22 13.75
C SER A 83 19.64 -16.36 12.72
N ALA A 84 20.82 -16.83 12.32
CA ALA A 84 20.94 -17.87 11.29
C ALA A 84 20.21 -19.17 11.66
N ASP A 85 20.15 -19.49 12.95
CA ASP A 85 19.50 -20.70 13.48
C ASP A 85 18.01 -20.50 13.82
N PHE A 86 17.45 -19.29 13.63
CA PHE A 86 16.05 -19.03 13.93
C PHE A 86 15.13 -19.68 12.89
N PRO A 87 14.22 -20.58 13.31
CA PRO A 87 13.40 -21.33 12.38
C PRO A 87 12.31 -20.45 11.76
N ILE A 88 12.48 -20.11 10.50
CA ILE A 88 11.45 -19.41 9.70
C ILE A 88 10.81 -20.43 8.77
N LYS A 89 9.49 -20.56 8.84
CA LYS A 89 8.73 -21.47 8.00
C LYS A 89 7.87 -20.67 7.03
N GLU A 90 8.07 -20.89 5.73
CA GLU A 90 7.17 -20.39 4.71
C GLU A 90 5.84 -21.15 4.77
N ILE A 91 4.72 -20.41 4.87
CA ILE A 91 3.39 -21.00 4.94
C ILE A 91 2.89 -21.35 3.54
N CYS A 92 3.24 -20.54 2.53
CA CYS A 92 2.89 -20.76 1.14
C CYS A 92 4.04 -21.48 0.42
N THR A 93 3.89 -22.76 0.12
CA THR A 93 4.95 -23.59 -0.47
C THR A 93 5.11 -23.40 -1.98
N ASP A 94 4.02 -23.07 -2.69
CA ASP A 94 3.99 -22.97 -4.16
C ASP A 94 3.88 -21.51 -4.60
N VAL A 95 4.85 -20.70 -4.20
CA VAL A 95 4.82 -19.23 -4.37
C VAL A 95 4.77 -18.83 -5.85
N ASP A 96 5.53 -19.49 -6.72
CA ASP A 96 5.57 -19.19 -8.16
C ASP A 96 4.22 -19.47 -8.84
N ASP A 97 3.59 -20.61 -8.52
CA ASP A 97 2.27 -20.97 -9.03
C ASP A 97 1.19 -19.98 -8.53
N LEU A 98 1.31 -19.51 -7.29
CA LEU A 98 0.41 -18.51 -6.74
C LEU A 98 0.59 -17.15 -7.44
N TYR A 99 1.81 -16.72 -7.74
CA TYR A 99 2.04 -15.50 -8.51
C TYR A 99 1.44 -15.58 -9.91
N GLU A 100 1.58 -16.69 -10.61
CA GLU A 100 0.98 -16.88 -11.93
C GLU A 100 -0.55 -16.90 -11.84
N PHE A 101 -1.11 -17.65 -10.88
CA PHE A 101 -2.56 -17.73 -10.64
C PHE A 101 -3.17 -16.36 -10.29
N PHE A 102 -2.48 -15.55 -9.49
CA PHE A 102 -2.94 -14.22 -9.08
C PHE A 102 -2.52 -13.10 -10.03
N ARG A 103 -1.94 -13.39 -11.18
CA ARG A 103 -1.61 -12.40 -12.19
C ARG A 103 -2.87 -11.76 -12.77
N ARG A 104 -3.14 -10.52 -12.34
CA ARG A 104 -4.38 -9.81 -12.66
C ARG A 104 -4.19 -8.57 -13.53
N VAL A 105 -2.95 -8.15 -13.73
CA VAL A 105 -2.62 -6.91 -14.43
C VAL A 105 -1.39 -7.07 -15.31
N THR A 106 -1.25 -6.16 -16.27
CA THR A 106 -0.04 -6.01 -17.08
C THR A 106 0.58 -4.65 -16.80
N PHE A 107 1.89 -4.61 -16.57
CA PHE A 107 2.62 -3.36 -16.35
C PHE A 107 3.14 -2.82 -17.68
N LYS A 108 3.04 -1.50 -17.85
CA LYS A 108 3.63 -0.76 -18.98
C LYS A 108 4.27 0.52 -18.49
N ASN A 109 5.43 0.87 -19.04
CA ASN A 109 6.05 2.17 -18.80
C ASN A 109 5.53 3.17 -19.83
N LYS A 110 5.25 4.40 -19.39
CA LYS A 110 4.79 5.48 -20.26
C LYS A 110 5.20 6.84 -19.69
N ASP A 111 6.18 7.46 -20.31
CA ASP A 111 6.61 8.79 -19.91
C ASP A 111 5.80 9.87 -20.63
N PHE A 112 5.61 11.01 -19.97
CA PHE A 112 4.92 12.17 -20.51
C PHE A 112 5.86 13.37 -20.53
N THR A 113 5.74 14.20 -21.57
CA THR A 113 6.51 15.43 -21.70
C THR A 113 6.11 16.46 -20.65
N ASP A 114 4.82 16.55 -20.37
CA ASP A 114 4.23 17.49 -19.42
C ASP A 114 2.92 16.95 -18.83
N PHE A 115 2.36 17.68 -17.89
CA PHE A 115 1.07 17.33 -17.28
C PHE A 115 -0.11 17.44 -18.24
N GLU A 116 -0.04 18.26 -19.28
CA GLU A 116 -1.12 18.43 -20.24
C GLU A 116 -1.28 17.16 -21.08
N ALA A 117 -0.17 16.58 -21.54
CA ALA A 117 -0.19 15.30 -22.24
C ALA A 117 -0.74 14.17 -21.35
N LEU A 118 -0.33 14.12 -20.07
CA LEU A 118 -0.87 13.15 -19.11
C LEU A 118 -2.38 13.35 -18.92
N ILE A 119 -2.85 14.58 -18.72
CA ILE A 119 -4.26 14.91 -18.51
C ILE A 119 -5.10 14.55 -19.75
N ALA A 120 -4.60 14.84 -20.95
CA ALA A 120 -5.25 14.46 -22.19
C ALA A 120 -5.45 12.93 -22.29
N GLU A 121 -4.42 12.18 -21.96
CA GLU A 121 -4.48 10.72 -21.90
C GLU A 121 -5.48 10.23 -20.86
N LEU A 122 -5.43 10.74 -19.63
CA LEU A 122 -6.36 10.37 -18.56
C LEU A 122 -7.82 10.68 -18.94
N ASN A 123 -8.03 11.80 -19.66
CA ASN A 123 -9.36 12.20 -20.13
C ASN A 123 -9.94 11.27 -21.21
N SER A 124 -9.11 10.52 -21.93
CA SER A 124 -9.55 9.55 -22.94
C SER A 124 -10.20 8.29 -22.32
N HIS A 125 -9.98 8.05 -21.02
CA HIS A 125 -10.55 6.90 -20.33
C HIS A 125 -11.90 7.24 -19.69
N GLU A 126 -12.83 6.29 -19.74
CA GLU A 126 -14.07 6.39 -18.96
C GLU A 126 -13.85 6.13 -17.47
N GLN A 127 -13.02 5.12 -17.15
CA GLN A 127 -12.70 4.77 -15.78
C GLN A 127 -11.19 4.65 -15.63
N VAL A 128 -10.59 5.52 -14.82
CA VAL A 128 -9.14 5.54 -14.60
C VAL A 128 -8.81 6.06 -13.20
N LEU A 129 -7.79 5.45 -12.62
CA LEU A 129 -7.15 5.92 -11.38
C LEU A 129 -5.75 6.43 -11.72
N CYS A 130 -5.45 7.66 -11.32
CA CYS A 130 -4.10 8.22 -11.37
C CYS A 130 -3.59 8.46 -9.95
N ILE A 131 -2.42 7.90 -9.64
CA ILE A 131 -1.78 8.05 -8.32
C ILE A 131 -0.47 8.80 -8.50
N VAL A 132 -0.33 9.91 -7.80
CA VAL A 132 0.84 10.81 -7.88
C VAL A 132 1.51 10.99 -6.52
N ASN A 133 2.77 11.40 -6.54
CA ASN A 133 3.60 11.54 -5.34
C ASN A 133 3.36 12.86 -4.61
N SER A 134 2.82 13.89 -5.27
CA SER A 134 2.61 15.20 -4.68
C SER A 134 1.15 15.65 -4.74
N LYS A 135 0.74 16.41 -3.72
CA LYS A 135 -0.61 17.01 -3.68
C LYS A 135 -0.77 18.09 -4.74
N LYS A 136 0.31 18.79 -5.10
CA LYS A 136 0.32 19.82 -6.16
C LYS A 136 0.04 19.18 -7.51
N ALA A 137 0.70 18.07 -7.83
CA ALA A 137 0.43 17.30 -9.04
C ALA A 137 -1.00 16.76 -9.07
N ALA A 138 -1.50 16.23 -7.96
CA ALA A 138 -2.87 15.75 -7.86
C ALA A 138 -3.90 16.86 -8.14
N GLN A 139 -3.68 18.06 -7.61
CA GLN A 139 -4.55 19.19 -7.86
C GLN A 139 -4.49 19.63 -9.34
N LYS A 140 -3.28 19.78 -9.91
CA LYS A 140 -3.10 20.16 -11.33
C LYS A 140 -3.83 19.19 -12.28
N ILE A 141 -3.73 17.89 -12.02
CA ILE A 141 -4.42 16.86 -12.80
C ILE A 141 -5.94 16.96 -12.60
N PHE A 142 -6.39 17.13 -11.36
CA PHE A 142 -7.83 17.25 -11.07
C PHE A 142 -8.47 18.45 -11.77
N ASP A 143 -7.81 19.60 -11.76
CA ASP A 143 -8.27 20.83 -12.41
C ASP A 143 -8.37 20.68 -13.95
N GLY A 144 -7.59 19.77 -14.53
CA GLY A 144 -7.62 19.45 -15.95
C GLY A 144 -8.55 18.30 -16.35
N PHE A 145 -9.24 17.65 -15.39
CA PHE A 145 -10.22 16.64 -15.73
C PHE A 145 -11.48 17.23 -16.35
N ASN A 146 -12.00 16.55 -17.36
CA ASN A 146 -13.21 16.94 -18.09
C ASN A 146 -14.32 15.91 -17.91
N GLY A 147 -15.57 16.39 -17.94
CA GLY A 147 -16.77 15.53 -17.89
C GLY A 147 -17.26 15.26 -16.47
N ASP A 148 -18.21 14.33 -16.36
CA ASP A 148 -18.81 13.93 -15.10
C ASP A 148 -18.01 12.78 -14.44
N GLY A 149 -18.09 12.68 -13.13
CA GLY A 149 -17.45 11.61 -12.37
C GLY A 149 -15.96 11.82 -12.11
N CYS A 150 -15.51 13.06 -12.03
CA CYS A 150 -14.14 13.42 -11.68
C CYS A 150 -13.98 13.59 -10.17
N TYR A 151 -12.98 12.92 -9.61
CA TYR A 151 -12.73 12.89 -8.15
C TYR A 151 -11.27 13.13 -7.82
N HIS A 152 -11.05 13.77 -6.67
CA HIS A 152 -9.74 13.96 -6.07
C HIS A 152 -9.74 13.40 -4.65
N LEU A 153 -8.71 12.64 -4.29
CA LEU A 153 -8.50 12.15 -2.93
C LEU A 153 -7.12 12.55 -2.41
N SER A 154 -7.10 13.30 -1.32
CA SER A 154 -5.88 13.67 -0.62
C SER A 154 -6.06 13.66 0.89
N THR A 155 -4.95 13.73 1.62
CA THR A 155 -4.94 13.77 3.08
C THR A 155 -5.56 15.05 3.68
N PHE A 156 -5.82 16.08 2.85
CA PHE A 156 -6.51 17.30 3.31
C PHE A 156 -8.02 17.11 3.49
N MET A 157 -8.58 16.04 2.94
CA MET A 157 -10.01 15.76 3.10
C MET A 157 -10.31 15.25 4.51
N CYS A 158 -11.34 15.80 5.14
CA CYS A 158 -11.81 15.24 6.40
C CYS A 158 -12.36 13.81 6.20
N PRO A 159 -12.26 12.94 7.21
CA PRO A 159 -12.64 11.53 7.10
C PRO A 159 -14.06 11.29 6.60
N GLN A 160 -15.02 12.13 7.01
CA GLN A 160 -16.40 12.00 6.59
C GLN A 160 -16.60 12.32 5.10
N HIS A 161 -15.96 13.38 4.59
CA HIS A 161 -15.99 13.74 3.17
C HIS A 161 -15.35 12.62 2.34
N ARG A 162 -14.18 12.14 2.74
CA ARG A 162 -13.50 11.04 2.08
C ARG A 162 -14.38 9.77 1.97
N ARG A 163 -15.10 9.42 3.04
CA ARG A 163 -16.04 8.27 3.03
C ARG A 163 -17.16 8.45 2.01
N ARG A 164 -17.73 9.67 1.89
CA ARG A 164 -18.79 9.99 0.91
C ARG A 164 -18.26 9.85 -0.53
N VAL A 165 -17.09 10.45 -0.81
CA VAL A 165 -16.46 10.37 -2.14
C VAL A 165 -16.14 8.93 -2.51
N LEU A 166 -15.57 8.15 -1.61
CA LEU A 166 -15.27 6.73 -1.85
C LEU A 166 -16.55 5.91 -2.10
N ALA A 167 -17.63 6.19 -1.39
CA ALA A 167 -18.91 5.51 -1.61
C ALA A 167 -19.48 5.80 -3.00
N GLU A 168 -19.38 7.06 -3.46
CA GLU A 168 -19.83 7.45 -4.81
C GLU A 168 -18.95 6.84 -5.90
N ILE A 169 -17.61 6.85 -5.73
CA ILE A 169 -16.67 6.19 -6.64
C ILE A 169 -17.03 4.71 -6.80
N ARG A 170 -17.20 3.98 -5.70
CA ARG A 170 -17.58 2.57 -5.73
C ARG A 170 -18.91 2.32 -6.45
N LYS A 171 -19.88 3.18 -6.25
CA LYS A 171 -21.19 3.11 -6.91
C LYS A 171 -21.04 3.29 -8.42
N ARG A 172 -20.26 4.29 -8.88
CA ARG A 172 -20.00 4.54 -10.30
C ARG A 172 -19.24 3.38 -10.95
N LEU A 173 -18.19 2.89 -10.30
CA LEU A 173 -17.41 1.75 -10.80
C LEU A 173 -18.29 0.49 -10.99
N LYS A 174 -19.16 0.18 -10.01
CA LYS A 174 -20.10 -0.95 -10.10
C LYS A 174 -21.12 -0.79 -11.23
N LYS A 175 -21.50 0.44 -11.55
CA LYS A 175 -22.49 0.75 -12.60
C LYS A 175 -21.84 1.00 -13.96
N HIS A 176 -20.52 0.81 -14.09
CA HIS A 176 -19.76 1.14 -15.30
C HIS A 176 -19.97 2.58 -15.80
N GLN A 177 -20.20 3.50 -14.88
CA GLN A 177 -20.33 4.93 -15.18
C GLN A 177 -18.95 5.59 -15.25
N PRO A 178 -18.78 6.70 -15.98
CA PRO A 178 -17.52 7.45 -16.01
C PRO A 178 -17.01 7.77 -14.60
N CYS A 179 -15.76 7.46 -14.34
CA CYS A 179 -15.12 7.67 -13.03
C CYS A 179 -13.63 7.90 -13.20
N LYS A 180 -13.21 9.14 -13.10
CA LYS A 180 -11.79 9.54 -13.14
C LYS A 180 -11.36 9.96 -11.76
N LEU A 181 -10.38 9.28 -11.20
CA LEU A 181 -9.89 9.56 -9.87
C LEU A 181 -8.41 9.91 -9.92
N VAL A 182 -8.04 11.04 -9.37
CA VAL A 182 -6.65 11.33 -9.01
C VAL A 182 -6.48 11.29 -7.49
N ALA A 183 -5.41 10.66 -7.03
CA ALA A 183 -5.12 10.53 -5.62
C ALA A 183 -3.61 10.59 -5.35
N THR A 184 -3.24 10.87 -4.11
CA THR A 184 -1.90 10.59 -3.59
C THR A 184 -1.83 9.15 -3.05
N SER A 185 -0.70 8.74 -2.50
CA SER A 185 -0.50 7.43 -1.88
C SER A 185 -1.56 7.03 -0.84
N LEU A 186 -2.42 7.95 -0.42
CA LEU A 186 -3.56 7.67 0.47
C LEU A 186 -4.45 6.52 -0.02
N ILE A 187 -4.53 6.29 -1.34
CA ILE A 187 -5.38 5.24 -1.93
C ILE A 187 -4.70 3.86 -1.92
N GLU A 188 -3.40 3.82 -1.71
CA GLU A 188 -2.61 2.58 -1.77
C GLU A 188 -2.96 1.63 -0.62
N ALA A 189 -3.22 2.16 0.58
CA ALA A 189 -3.58 1.38 1.75
C ALA A 189 -5.03 1.59 2.19
N GLY A 190 -5.72 0.51 2.58
CA GLY A 190 -7.04 0.58 3.23
C GLY A 190 -8.21 1.07 2.38
N VAL A 191 -8.02 1.30 1.08
CA VAL A 191 -9.09 1.74 0.17
C VAL A 191 -9.47 0.62 -0.77
N ASP A 192 -10.73 0.24 -0.76
CA ASP A 192 -11.29 -0.80 -1.62
C ASP A 192 -11.96 -0.18 -2.84
N VAL A 193 -11.24 -0.20 -3.98
CA VAL A 193 -11.70 0.25 -5.31
C VAL A 193 -11.12 -0.67 -6.38
N ASP A 194 -11.83 -0.83 -7.49
CA ASP A 194 -11.46 -1.69 -8.60
C ASP A 194 -11.55 -0.96 -9.94
N PHE A 195 -10.44 -0.42 -10.40
CA PHE A 195 -10.35 0.28 -11.68
C PHE A 195 -9.86 -0.64 -12.80
N PRO A 196 -10.30 -0.43 -14.06
CA PRO A 196 -9.78 -1.16 -15.21
C PRO A 196 -8.37 -0.74 -15.60
N THR A 197 -8.02 0.53 -15.36
CA THR A 197 -6.73 1.12 -15.71
C THR A 197 -6.22 1.99 -14.57
N VAL A 198 -4.95 1.82 -14.24
CA VAL A 198 -4.27 2.60 -13.20
C VAL A 198 -3.01 3.23 -13.77
N TYR A 199 -2.82 4.51 -13.50
CA TYR A 199 -1.58 5.23 -13.74
C TYR A 199 -0.91 5.51 -12.40
N ARG A 200 0.37 5.10 -12.25
CA ARG A 200 1.16 5.33 -11.04
C ARG A 200 2.42 6.09 -11.41
N GLU A 201 2.56 7.29 -10.86
CA GLU A 201 3.81 8.03 -10.95
C GLU A 201 4.95 7.21 -10.34
N LEU A 202 6.12 7.22 -10.96
CA LEU A 202 7.28 6.44 -10.54
C LEU A 202 7.56 6.60 -9.04
N ALA A 203 7.65 5.49 -8.34
CA ALA A 203 7.82 5.40 -6.89
C ALA A 203 8.56 4.12 -6.50
N GLY A 204 8.68 3.85 -5.21
CA GLY A 204 9.20 2.57 -4.72
C GLY A 204 8.32 1.39 -5.17
N LEU A 205 8.94 0.21 -5.28
CA LEU A 205 8.29 -1.01 -5.76
C LEU A 205 7.02 -1.34 -4.98
N ASP A 206 7.04 -1.18 -3.65
CA ASP A 206 5.88 -1.44 -2.80
C ASP A 206 4.67 -0.58 -3.18
N SER A 207 4.90 0.72 -3.42
CA SER A 207 3.84 1.63 -3.86
C SER A 207 3.28 1.26 -5.23
N ILE A 208 4.14 0.81 -6.15
CA ILE A 208 3.72 0.35 -7.49
C ILE A 208 2.83 -0.90 -7.35
N ILE A 209 3.23 -1.87 -6.53
CA ILE A 209 2.46 -3.09 -6.29
C ILE A 209 1.13 -2.78 -5.58
N GLN A 210 1.13 -1.89 -4.60
CA GLN A 210 -0.09 -1.45 -3.91
C GLN A 210 -1.05 -0.73 -4.86
N ALA A 211 -0.53 0.10 -5.78
CA ALA A 211 -1.32 0.73 -6.83
C ALA A 211 -1.91 -0.32 -7.79
N ALA A 212 -1.12 -1.32 -8.19
CA ALA A 212 -1.57 -2.44 -9.01
C ALA A 212 -2.69 -3.23 -8.34
N GLY A 213 -2.66 -3.36 -7.02
CA GLY A 213 -3.75 -3.95 -6.23
C GLY A 213 -5.07 -3.19 -6.29
N ARG A 214 -5.14 -2.01 -6.94
CA ARG A 214 -6.37 -1.24 -7.23
C ARG A 214 -6.84 -1.42 -8.67
N CYS A 215 -6.06 -2.13 -9.49
CA CYS A 215 -6.39 -2.48 -10.86
C CYS A 215 -6.87 -3.93 -10.91
N ASN A 216 -8.05 -4.17 -11.50
CA ASN A 216 -8.64 -5.51 -11.60
C ASN A 216 -8.62 -6.29 -10.25
N ARG A 217 -8.89 -5.57 -9.18
CA ARG A 217 -8.83 -6.09 -7.80
C ARG A 217 -9.70 -7.33 -7.60
N GLU A 218 -10.89 -7.32 -8.21
CA GLU A 218 -11.86 -8.39 -8.09
C GLU A 218 -11.66 -9.52 -9.14
N ASN A 219 -10.58 -9.44 -9.92
CA ASN A 219 -10.22 -10.40 -10.98
C ASN A 219 -11.38 -10.66 -11.98
N LYS A 220 -12.16 -9.63 -12.30
CA LYS A 220 -13.30 -9.71 -13.22
C LYS A 220 -12.91 -9.51 -14.68
N ARG A 221 -11.68 -9.06 -14.94
CA ARG A 221 -11.15 -8.75 -16.27
C ARG A 221 -9.93 -9.60 -16.56
N LYS A 222 -9.63 -9.81 -17.84
CA LYS A 222 -8.38 -10.44 -18.23
C LYS A 222 -7.19 -9.53 -17.86
N ALA A 223 -6.05 -10.11 -17.51
CA ALA A 223 -4.86 -9.39 -17.12
C ALA A 223 -4.37 -8.45 -18.24
N GLU A 224 -4.50 -8.86 -19.50
CA GLU A 224 -4.09 -8.08 -20.67
C GLU A 224 -4.96 -6.83 -20.89
N ALA A 225 -6.21 -6.86 -20.44
CA ALA A 225 -7.15 -5.74 -20.50
C ALA A 225 -7.07 -4.81 -19.28
N SER A 226 -6.24 -5.17 -18.28
CA SER A 226 -6.11 -4.47 -17.01
C SER A 226 -4.68 -3.94 -16.88
N VAL A 227 -4.46 -2.67 -17.26
CA VAL A 227 -3.11 -2.14 -17.41
C VAL A 227 -2.77 -1.19 -16.28
N VAL A 228 -1.60 -1.40 -15.72
CA VAL A 228 -0.95 -0.46 -14.79
C VAL A 228 0.17 0.25 -15.53
N TYR A 229 -0.01 1.54 -15.76
CA TYR A 229 1.01 2.38 -16.35
C TYR A 229 1.89 2.98 -15.26
N ILE A 230 3.19 2.70 -15.31
CA ILE A 230 4.19 3.40 -14.50
C ILE A 230 4.65 4.59 -15.34
N PHE A 231 4.51 5.80 -14.81
CA PHE A 231 4.81 6.99 -15.57
C PHE A 231 5.73 7.96 -14.82
N ASN A 232 6.39 8.79 -15.59
CA ASN A 232 7.09 9.98 -15.12
C ASN A 232 6.69 11.18 -15.98
N VAL A 233 6.68 12.37 -15.37
CA VAL A 233 6.44 13.63 -16.06
C VAL A 233 7.73 14.42 -16.03
N GLN A 234 8.21 14.90 -17.18
CA GLN A 234 9.47 15.62 -17.31
C GLN A 234 9.41 17.11 -16.91
N ASP A 235 8.27 17.56 -16.38
CA ASP A 235 8.07 18.94 -15.95
C ASP A 235 9.01 19.31 -14.78
N ASP A 236 9.64 20.49 -14.83
CA ASP A 236 10.64 20.99 -13.86
C ASP A 236 10.11 21.08 -12.41
N ASP A 237 8.79 21.07 -12.23
CA ASP A 237 8.11 21.09 -10.93
C ASP A 237 8.05 19.71 -10.22
N SER A 238 8.43 18.63 -10.90
CA SER A 238 8.45 17.25 -10.37
C SER A 238 9.77 16.91 -9.68
N LYS A 239 10.22 17.71 -8.73
CA LYS A 239 11.38 17.34 -7.90
C LYS A 239 11.04 16.10 -7.09
N VAL A 240 11.62 14.95 -7.48
CA VAL A 240 11.59 13.72 -6.67
C VAL A 240 12.03 14.09 -5.25
N PRO A 241 11.22 13.79 -4.24
CA PRO A 241 11.61 14.06 -2.84
C PRO A 241 12.99 13.49 -2.54
N SER A 242 13.80 14.21 -1.77
CA SER A 242 15.20 13.86 -1.51
C SER A 242 15.42 12.44 -0.97
N PHE A 243 14.43 11.90 -0.26
CA PHE A 243 14.46 10.53 0.27
C PHE A 243 14.24 9.43 -0.78
N MET A 244 13.76 9.78 -1.99
CA MET A 244 13.61 8.85 -3.13
C MET A 244 14.80 8.89 -4.09
N ARG A 245 15.79 9.76 -3.84
CA ARG A 245 17.02 9.77 -4.62
C ARG A 245 17.89 8.61 -4.16
N LEU A 246 18.06 7.61 -5.03
CA LEU A 246 19.06 6.57 -4.80
C LEU A 246 20.42 7.24 -4.53
N PRO A 247 21.15 6.83 -3.50
CA PRO A 247 22.54 7.27 -3.34
C PRO A 247 23.31 6.82 -4.57
N ARG A 248 24.05 7.78 -5.17
CA ARG A 248 24.97 7.52 -6.27
C ARG A 248 26.17 6.73 -5.79
#